data_549b449c6d7210587e5ffa49af620aff
#
_entry.id   549b449c6d7210587e5ffa49af620aff
#
_cell.length_a   1.000
_cell.length_b   1.000
_cell.length_c   1.000
_cell.angle_alpha   90.00
_cell.angle_beta   90.00
_cell.angle_gamma   90.00
#
_symmetry.space_group_name_H-M   'P 1'
#
loop_
_entity.id
_entity.type
_entity.pdbx_description
1 polymer ?
#
loop_
_entity_poly.entity_id
_entity_poly.type
_entity_poly.pdbx_seq_one_letter_code
_entity_poly.pdbx_strand_id
1 'polypeptide(L)'
;MDEKLRFFIAFNDGLTVMQKRNGSMTTLGEFFSGRTVECLTGSQKRPELVFAGVAFDGGYRTQDGGRTWQKIMNGDVRAFAIDPHDERVVYLGTGPVKLFRSEDGGTSWESLDSLLDLPEKVRSQWTVPKVFEGKEVPHVRNIFIHPDDSNLVFAVLEHGGLTCSRDRGKTWEDTSSGIAYLDMHVLGNYPKSKERYYVSSARGFFRSDNTGRQWRRVENGMPWSYTEVHSYSHDWLFLPGNPLRMMVAGASGSPGVWWGEKRDPRGVVLLSDDDGENWRQPSAGLPTRMPWMPWVLTPDPRDPQTVFAGMGDGSRGFGFNPKEKGHGALYMTRDRGDSWEPILAESPSILTAWVAAN
;
A
#
# COMPACT_ATOMS: atom_id res chain seq x y z
N MET A 1 23.63 -11.29 18.54
CA MET A 1 23.64 -9.82 18.30
C MET A 1 22.18 -9.38 18.31
N ASP A 2 21.82 -8.40 19.16
CA ASP A 2 20.47 -7.86 19.25
C ASP A 2 20.13 -7.17 17.92
N GLU A 3 19.34 -7.84 17.12
CA GLU A 3 18.92 -7.34 15.82
C GLU A 3 17.85 -6.27 15.99
N LYS A 4 18.20 -5.05 15.64
CA LYS A 4 17.32 -3.90 15.80
C LYS A 4 16.51 -3.71 14.52
N LEU A 5 15.19 -3.92 14.60
CA LEU A 5 14.25 -3.46 13.58
C LEU A 5 13.70 -2.09 13.99
N ARG A 6 13.62 -1.22 13.02
CA ARG A 6 12.95 0.07 13.17
C ARG A 6 11.63 0.03 12.41
N PHE A 7 10.57 0.41 13.09
CA PHE A 7 9.21 0.48 12.57
C PHE A 7 8.81 1.93 12.41
N PHE A 8 8.34 2.28 11.24
CA PHE A 8 7.62 3.51 10.96
C PHE A 8 6.17 3.13 10.84
N ILE A 9 5.33 3.51 11.80
CA ILE A 9 3.92 3.11 11.86
C ILE A 9 3.06 4.35 11.75
N ALA A 10 2.30 4.45 10.68
CA ALA A 10 1.37 5.55 10.44
C ALA A 10 -0.02 5.21 10.99
N PHE A 11 -0.53 6.13 11.76
CA PHE A 11 -1.87 6.12 12.33
C PHE A 11 -2.73 7.22 11.71
N ASN A 12 -4.01 7.26 12.06
CA ASN A 12 -4.92 8.33 11.62
C ASN A 12 -4.47 9.73 12.06
N ASP A 13 -3.76 9.83 13.17
CA ASP A 13 -3.40 11.07 13.85
C ASP A 13 -1.89 11.31 13.95
N GLY A 14 -1.10 10.62 13.13
CA GLY A 14 0.33 10.83 13.10
C GLY A 14 1.17 9.63 12.69
N LEU A 15 2.45 9.75 12.92
CA LEU A 15 3.47 8.72 12.68
C LEU A 15 4.24 8.47 13.98
N THR A 16 4.36 7.21 14.36
CA THR A 16 5.26 6.80 15.44
C THR A 16 6.43 6.00 14.85
N VAL A 17 7.65 6.39 15.23
CA VAL A 17 8.84 5.63 14.94
C VAL A 17 9.17 4.80 16.17
N MET A 18 9.25 3.48 16.00
CA MET A 18 9.53 2.53 17.09
C MET A 18 10.73 1.66 16.77
N GLN A 19 11.32 1.10 17.80
CA GLN A 19 12.38 0.10 17.68
C GLN A 19 11.99 -1.17 18.43
N LYS A 20 12.11 -2.32 17.77
CA LYS A 20 12.00 -3.64 18.44
C LYS A 20 13.39 -4.06 18.93
N ARG A 21 13.46 -4.33 20.24
CA ARG A 21 14.69 -4.83 20.88
C ARG A 21 14.31 -5.83 21.98
N ASN A 22 14.92 -7.02 21.98
CA ASN A 22 14.67 -8.06 22.99
C ASN A 22 13.16 -8.38 23.17
N GLY A 23 12.40 -8.43 22.08
CA GLY A 23 10.96 -8.70 22.12
C GLY A 23 10.07 -7.50 22.50
N SER A 24 10.66 -6.40 22.96
CA SER A 24 9.91 -5.19 23.36
C SER A 24 9.94 -4.11 22.29
N MET A 25 8.83 -3.39 22.13
CA MET A 25 8.70 -2.21 21.27
C MET A 25 8.94 -0.94 22.10
N THR A 26 9.84 -0.09 21.62
CA THR A 26 10.17 1.19 22.28
C THR A 26 9.96 2.33 21.30
N THR A 27 9.19 3.35 21.68
CA THR A 27 9.00 4.57 20.88
C THR A 27 10.27 5.38 20.85
N LEU A 28 10.70 5.76 19.64
CA LEU A 28 11.84 6.66 19.39
C LEU A 28 11.39 8.09 19.12
N GLY A 29 10.19 8.29 18.57
CA GLY A 29 9.64 9.61 18.28
C GLY A 29 8.23 9.53 17.73
N GLU A 30 7.50 10.64 17.83
CA GLU A 30 6.15 10.83 17.30
C GLU A 30 6.14 12.10 16.45
N PHE A 31 5.51 12.01 15.26
CA PHE A 31 5.55 13.06 14.24
C PHE A 31 4.15 13.23 13.61
N PHE A 32 3.93 14.39 12.99
CA PHE A 32 2.70 14.72 12.25
C PHE A 32 1.41 14.60 13.08
N SER A 33 1.47 14.92 14.38
CA SER A 33 0.32 14.85 15.29
C SER A 33 -0.92 15.55 14.72
N GLY A 34 -2.07 14.89 14.77
CA GLY A 34 -3.34 15.38 14.24
C GLY A 34 -3.44 15.33 12.70
N ARG A 35 -2.53 14.64 12.00
CA ARG A 35 -2.50 14.52 10.53
C ARG A 35 -2.45 13.07 10.10
N THR A 36 -3.12 12.76 9.01
CA THR A 36 -3.10 11.41 8.44
C THR A 36 -1.87 11.22 7.56
N VAL A 37 -1.09 10.19 7.85
CA VAL A 37 0.03 9.76 7.00
C VAL A 37 -0.48 8.66 6.06
N GLU A 38 -0.54 8.96 4.75
CA GLU A 38 -1.17 8.11 3.74
C GLU A 38 -0.24 7.06 3.16
N CYS A 39 1.04 7.38 3.05
CA CYS A 39 2.02 6.45 2.53
C CYS A 39 3.37 6.57 3.23
N LEU A 40 4.08 5.46 3.28
CA LEU A 40 5.45 5.34 3.73
C LEU A 40 6.23 4.52 2.71
N THR A 41 7.40 5.01 2.31
CA THR A 41 8.31 4.29 1.40
C THR A 41 9.73 4.54 1.85
N GLY A 42 10.49 3.47 2.07
CA GLY A 42 11.86 3.57 2.51
C GLY A 42 12.83 2.77 1.63
N SER A 43 14.11 3.02 1.80
CA SER A 43 15.17 2.24 1.17
C SER A 43 15.63 1.12 2.09
N GLN A 44 15.73 -0.10 1.58
CA GLN A 44 16.37 -1.19 2.31
C GLN A 44 17.91 -1.14 2.23
N LYS A 45 18.47 -0.44 1.24
CA LYS A 45 19.91 -0.23 1.11
C LYS A 45 20.40 0.88 2.03
N ARG A 46 19.54 1.88 2.30
CA ARG A 46 19.77 3.00 3.22
C ARG A 46 18.61 3.09 4.22
N PRO A 47 18.62 2.28 5.28
CA PRO A 47 17.48 2.17 6.22
C PRO A 47 17.15 3.49 6.96
N GLU A 48 18.05 4.49 6.90
CA GLU A 48 17.82 5.84 7.40
C GLU A 48 16.98 6.72 6.46
N LEU A 49 16.83 6.33 5.16
CA LEU A 49 16.07 7.08 4.17
C LEU A 49 14.63 6.57 4.09
N VAL A 50 13.68 7.41 4.51
CA VAL A 50 12.24 7.12 4.38
C VAL A 50 11.50 8.38 3.92
N PHE A 51 10.51 8.18 3.06
CA PHE A 51 9.55 9.19 2.60
C PHE A 51 8.18 8.95 3.21
N ALA A 52 7.48 10.03 3.53
CA ALA A 52 6.13 10.01 4.08
C ALA A 52 5.24 11.00 3.32
N GLY A 53 4.07 10.54 2.86
CA GLY A 53 3.01 11.40 2.33
C GLY A 53 2.00 11.70 3.43
N VAL A 54 1.79 13.00 3.71
CA VAL A 54 0.84 13.49 4.70
C VAL A 54 -0.32 14.16 3.99
N ALA A 55 -1.52 13.62 4.21
CA ALA A 55 -2.74 14.05 3.53
C ALA A 55 -2.96 15.56 3.64
N PHE A 56 -3.24 16.21 2.51
CA PHE A 56 -3.52 17.65 2.38
C PHE A 56 -2.43 18.58 2.94
N ASP A 57 -1.25 18.05 3.25
CA ASP A 57 -0.14 18.85 3.78
C ASP A 57 1.11 18.76 2.90
N GLY A 58 1.63 17.56 2.63
CA GLY A 58 2.81 17.45 1.78
C GLY A 58 3.55 16.12 1.84
N GLY A 59 4.64 16.09 1.10
CA GLY A 59 5.64 15.04 1.14
C GLY A 59 6.80 15.40 2.07
N TYR A 60 7.24 14.43 2.83
CA TYR A 60 8.33 14.56 3.79
C TYR A 60 9.38 13.49 3.57
N ARG A 61 10.63 13.81 3.94
CA ARG A 61 11.76 12.90 3.87
C ARG A 61 12.52 12.92 5.19
N THR A 62 12.90 11.76 5.70
CA THR A 62 13.95 11.60 6.71
C THR A 62 15.20 10.98 6.08
N GLN A 63 16.39 11.36 6.56
CA GLN A 63 17.69 10.80 6.18
C GLN A 63 18.48 10.36 7.41
N ASP A 64 17.85 10.34 8.57
CA ASP A 64 18.46 10.00 9.86
C ASP A 64 17.65 8.92 10.61
N GLY A 65 16.83 8.17 9.85
CA GLY A 65 16.03 7.08 10.38
C GLY A 65 14.85 7.55 11.22
N GLY A 66 14.24 8.66 10.83
CA GLY A 66 13.01 9.17 11.45
C GLY A 66 13.24 10.02 12.70
N ARG A 67 14.46 10.51 12.95
CA ARG A 67 14.71 11.47 14.04
C ARG A 67 14.25 12.87 13.67
N THR A 68 14.46 13.25 12.40
CA THR A 68 13.97 14.52 11.85
C THR A 68 13.30 14.29 10.48
N TRP A 69 12.37 15.19 10.13
CA TRP A 69 11.63 15.14 8.87
C TRP A 69 11.69 16.49 8.17
N GLN A 70 12.09 16.48 6.90
CA GLN A 70 12.14 17.65 6.04
C GLN A 70 10.95 17.61 5.08
N LYS A 71 10.17 18.69 5.00
CA LYS A 71 9.16 18.84 3.94
C LYS A 71 9.85 19.07 2.61
N ILE A 72 9.49 18.27 1.60
CA ILE A 72 10.08 18.28 0.26
C ILE A 72 9.08 18.59 -0.84
N MET A 73 7.78 18.55 -0.53
CA MET A 73 6.69 18.87 -1.46
C MET A 73 5.49 19.40 -0.68
N ASN A 74 4.80 20.39 -1.24
CA ASN A 74 3.51 20.84 -0.70
C ASN A 74 2.34 20.16 -1.43
N GLY A 75 1.19 20.07 -0.77
CA GLY A 75 -0.04 19.53 -1.34
C GLY A 75 -0.42 18.15 -0.82
N ASP A 76 -1.30 17.47 -1.51
CA ASP A 76 -1.85 16.19 -1.09
C ASP A 76 -1.02 15.03 -1.68
N VAL A 77 0.06 14.68 -1.01
CA VAL A 77 0.98 13.60 -1.43
C VAL A 77 0.47 12.25 -0.97
N ARG A 78 0.24 11.34 -1.91
CA ARG A 78 -0.40 10.03 -1.71
C ARG A 78 0.49 8.82 -1.98
N ALA A 79 1.56 8.98 -2.76
CA ALA A 79 2.46 7.87 -3.10
C ALA A 79 3.90 8.33 -3.26
N PHE A 80 4.82 7.46 -2.90
CA PHE A 80 6.25 7.53 -3.24
C PHE A 80 6.73 6.19 -3.78
N ALA A 81 7.69 6.23 -4.71
CA ALA A 81 8.47 5.06 -5.09
C ALA A 81 9.92 5.44 -5.32
N ILE A 82 10.84 4.61 -4.81
CA ILE A 82 12.29 4.75 -5.01
C ILE A 82 12.67 3.79 -6.14
N ASP A 83 13.44 4.25 -7.12
CA ASP A 83 13.94 3.39 -8.19
C ASP A 83 14.90 2.34 -7.58
N PRO A 84 14.67 1.04 -7.80
CA PRO A 84 15.47 -0.03 -7.21
C PRO A 84 16.93 -0.05 -7.70
N HIS A 85 17.23 0.59 -8.84
CA HIS A 85 18.58 0.68 -9.42
C HIS A 85 19.33 1.94 -9.00
N ASP A 86 18.62 3.07 -8.83
CA ASP A 86 19.20 4.35 -8.42
C ASP A 86 18.31 5.06 -7.40
N GLU A 87 18.65 4.98 -6.13
CA GLU A 87 17.89 5.58 -5.04
C GLU A 87 17.83 7.14 -5.06
N ARG A 88 18.59 7.79 -5.97
CA ARG A 88 18.43 9.22 -6.23
C ARG A 88 17.16 9.49 -7.05
N VAL A 89 16.72 8.51 -7.83
CA VAL A 89 15.49 8.60 -8.61
C VAL A 89 14.30 8.21 -7.74
N VAL A 90 13.42 9.19 -7.51
CA VAL A 90 12.24 9.03 -6.68
C VAL A 90 11.04 9.56 -7.45
N TYR A 91 9.95 8.80 -7.46
CA TYR A 91 8.66 9.25 -7.98
C TYR A 91 7.73 9.63 -6.83
N LEU A 92 6.86 10.59 -7.08
CA LEU A 92 5.87 11.10 -6.14
C LEU A 92 4.53 11.27 -6.86
N GLY A 93 3.46 10.78 -6.25
CA GLY A 93 2.10 10.90 -6.73
C GLY A 93 1.19 11.67 -5.78
N THR A 94 0.22 12.42 -6.34
CA THR A 94 -0.67 13.30 -5.57
C THR A 94 -2.14 13.05 -5.82
N GLY A 95 -2.99 13.64 -4.97
CA GLY A 95 -4.39 13.95 -5.18
C GLY A 95 -4.60 15.47 -5.37
N PRO A 96 -5.28 15.96 -6.43
CA PRO A 96 -5.66 15.26 -7.65
C PRO A 96 -4.47 14.63 -8.39
N VAL A 97 -4.77 13.73 -9.33
CA VAL A 97 -3.76 12.97 -10.08
C VAL A 97 -2.72 13.88 -10.71
N LYS A 98 -1.50 13.82 -10.17
CA LYS A 98 -0.26 14.32 -10.76
C LYS A 98 0.88 13.41 -10.37
N LEU A 99 1.90 13.37 -11.19
CA LEU A 99 3.10 12.59 -10.97
C LEU A 99 4.33 13.47 -11.10
N PHE A 100 5.29 13.28 -10.22
CA PHE A 100 6.56 13.98 -10.22
C PHE A 100 7.72 13.00 -10.15
N ARG A 101 8.86 13.40 -10.68
CA ARG A 101 10.11 12.63 -10.59
C ARG A 101 11.22 13.53 -10.06
N SER A 102 12.02 12.99 -9.16
CA SER A 102 13.29 13.55 -8.71
C SER A 102 14.44 12.68 -9.20
N GLU A 103 15.59 13.29 -9.48
CA GLU A 103 16.85 12.59 -9.81
C GLU A 103 17.96 12.88 -8.76
N ASP A 104 17.59 13.56 -7.67
CA ASP A 104 18.50 13.98 -6.61
C ASP A 104 18.02 13.58 -5.19
N GLY A 105 17.27 12.49 -5.11
CA GLY A 105 16.78 11.94 -3.84
C GLY A 105 15.67 12.76 -3.20
N GLY A 106 14.85 13.45 -4.01
CA GLY A 106 13.71 14.24 -3.55
C GLY A 106 14.08 15.67 -3.12
N THR A 107 15.19 16.21 -3.60
CA THR A 107 15.58 17.61 -3.33
C THR A 107 14.92 18.56 -4.34
N SER A 108 14.89 18.19 -5.62
CA SER A 108 14.14 18.87 -6.67
C SER A 108 13.21 17.93 -7.40
N TRP A 109 12.16 18.47 -8.03
CA TRP A 109 11.08 17.69 -8.64
C TRP A 109 10.73 18.23 -10.02
N GLU A 110 10.66 17.32 -11.00
CA GLU A 110 10.12 17.55 -12.35
C GLU A 110 8.68 17.02 -12.39
N SER A 111 7.74 17.80 -12.92
CA SER A 111 6.37 17.34 -13.18
C SER A 111 6.33 16.45 -14.41
N LEU A 112 5.69 15.30 -14.31
CA LEU A 112 5.44 14.39 -15.43
C LEU A 112 4.04 14.62 -16.00
N ASP A 113 3.82 15.82 -16.55
CA ASP A 113 2.50 16.27 -17.02
C ASP A 113 1.94 15.44 -18.17
N SER A 114 2.81 14.70 -18.89
CA SER A 114 2.43 13.75 -19.92
C SER A 114 1.42 12.67 -19.48
N LEU A 115 1.31 12.38 -18.18
CA LEU A 115 0.23 11.54 -17.65
C LEU A 115 -1.15 12.13 -17.92
N LEU A 116 -1.26 13.46 -17.96
CA LEU A 116 -2.50 14.18 -18.24
C LEU A 116 -2.78 14.31 -19.74
N ASP A 117 -1.86 13.89 -20.63
CA ASP A 117 -2.05 13.84 -22.08
C ASP A 117 -2.76 12.56 -22.54
N LEU A 118 -3.09 11.65 -21.62
CA LEU A 118 -3.93 10.48 -21.93
C LEU A 118 -5.26 10.92 -22.56
N PRO A 119 -5.81 10.12 -23.50
CA PRO A 119 -7.05 10.47 -24.19
C PRO A 119 -8.19 10.82 -23.22
N GLU A 120 -9.02 11.79 -23.59
CA GLU A 120 -10.20 12.24 -22.82
C GLU A 120 -11.08 11.04 -22.39
N LYS A 121 -11.25 10.06 -23.28
CA LYS A 121 -12.00 8.81 -23.00
C LYS A 121 -11.44 8.06 -21.77
N VAL A 122 -10.14 8.13 -21.51
CA VAL A 122 -9.50 7.51 -20.34
C VAL A 122 -9.70 8.41 -19.11
N ARG A 123 -9.33 9.69 -19.24
CA ARG A 123 -9.37 10.64 -18.12
C ARG A 123 -10.78 10.91 -17.58
N SER A 124 -11.80 10.86 -18.45
CA SER A 124 -13.20 11.00 -18.03
C SER A 124 -13.70 9.85 -17.13
N GLN A 125 -12.95 8.75 -17.04
CA GLN A 125 -13.23 7.64 -16.12
C GLN A 125 -12.60 7.83 -14.73
N TRP A 126 -11.76 8.86 -14.56
CA TRP A 126 -11.18 9.20 -13.25
C TRP A 126 -12.21 9.91 -12.38
N THR A 127 -13.07 9.12 -11.77
CA THR A 127 -14.23 9.64 -11.04
C THR A 127 -14.43 8.91 -9.72
N VAL A 128 -14.63 9.65 -8.65
CA VAL A 128 -15.00 9.08 -7.36
C VAL A 128 -16.49 8.73 -7.33
N PRO A 129 -16.89 7.66 -6.64
CA PRO A 129 -18.30 7.37 -6.38
C PRO A 129 -19.00 8.55 -5.69
N LYS A 130 -20.29 8.76 -5.99
CA LYS A 130 -21.09 9.88 -5.41
C LYS A 130 -21.04 9.97 -3.88
N VAL A 131 -20.92 8.84 -3.20
CA VAL A 131 -20.82 8.78 -1.72
C VAL A 131 -19.56 9.46 -1.19
N PHE A 132 -18.52 9.60 -2.01
CA PHE A 132 -17.25 10.24 -1.69
C PHE A 132 -17.08 11.62 -2.36
N GLU A 133 -18.09 12.09 -3.14
CA GLU A 133 -18.03 13.36 -3.83
C GLU A 133 -17.81 14.52 -2.83
N GLY A 134 -16.86 15.40 -3.15
CA GLY A 134 -16.44 16.50 -2.27
C GLY A 134 -15.59 16.10 -1.06
N LYS A 135 -15.33 14.80 -0.86
CA LYS A 135 -14.50 14.26 0.24
C LYS A 135 -13.21 13.65 -0.26
N GLU A 136 -13.22 13.19 -1.49
CA GLU A 136 -12.09 12.53 -2.13
C GLU A 136 -11.98 12.97 -3.60
N VAL A 137 -10.80 12.75 -4.15
CA VAL A 137 -10.48 12.99 -5.56
C VAL A 137 -9.72 11.79 -6.12
N PRO A 138 -9.80 11.50 -7.43
CA PRO A 138 -8.92 10.53 -8.04
C PRO A 138 -7.47 10.89 -7.75
N HIS A 139 -6.68 9.93 -7.33
CA HIS A 139 -5.29 10.17 -6.92
C HIS A 139 -4.36 9.01 -7.28
N VAL A 140 -3.07 9.29 -7.28
CA VAL A 140 -2.04 8.27 -7.46
C VAL A 140 -1.88 7.52 -6.15
N ARG A 141 -2.39 6.29 -6.10
CA ARG A 141 -2.41 5.44 -4.90
C ARG A 141 -1.11 4.68 -4.70
N ASN A 142 -0.52 4.22 -5.80
CA ASN A 142 0.73 3.47 -5.79
C ASN A 142 1.52 3.78 -7.06
N ILE A 143 2.83 3.71 -6.97
CA ILE A 143 3.74 3.82 -8.10
C ILE A 143 4.62 2.58 -8.08
N PHE A 144 4.62 1.82 -9.17
CA PHE A 144 5.46 0.63 -9.29
C PHE A 144 6.51 0.84 -10.37
N ILE A 145 7.78 0.66 -10.02
CA ILE A 145 8.92 0.67 -10.93
C ILE A 145 9.39 -0.76 -11.06
N HIS A 146 9.51 -1.26 -12.31
CA HIS A 146 9.91 -2.64 -12.52
C HIS A 146 11.33 -2.90 -12.00
N PRO A 147 11.55 -3.96 -11.20
CA PRO A 147 12.85 -4.20 -10.55
C PRO A 147 14.01 -4.48 -11.51
N ASP A 148 13.74 -4.90 -12.75
CA ASP A 148 14.76 -5.18 -13.77
C ASP A 148 14.79 -4.13 -14.90
N ASP A 149 13.86 -3.14 -14.90
CA ASP A 149 13.78 -2.12 -15.96
C ASP A 149 13.20 -0.81 -15.42
N SER A 150 14.04 0.14 -15.10
CA SER A 150 13.65 1.47 -14.62
C SER A 150 12.87 2.30 -15.66
N ASN A 151 12.82 1.89 -16.94
CA ASN A 151 11.98 2.57 -17.91
C ASN A 151 10.51 2.22 -17.76
N LEU A 152 10.23 1.04 -17.17
CA LEU A 152 8.87 0.53 -17.01
C LEU A 152 8.31 0.98 -15.66
N VAL A 153 7.40 1.96 -15.71
CA VAL A 153 6.78 2.58 -14.55
C VAL A 153 5.27 2.50 -14.69
N PHE A 154 4.59 2.08 -13.63
CA PHE A 154 3.12 2.11 -13.55
C PHE A 154 2.68 3.15 -12.52
N ALA A 155 1.69 3.96 -12.88
CA ALA A 155 0.92 4.73 -11.92
C ALA A 155 -0.44 4.04 -11.71
N VAL A 156 -0.68 3.68 -10.47
CA VAL A 156 -1.90 3.00 -10.00
C VAL A 156 -2.81 4.06 -9.39
N LEU A 157 -4.00 4.21 -9.95
CA LEU A 157 -4.90 5.29 -9.58
C LEU A 157 -6.09 4.75 -8.76
N GLU A 158 -6.23 5.25 -7.55
CA GLU A 158 -7.49 5.10 -6.82
C GLU A 158 -8.54 5.95 -7.55
N HIS A 159 -9.60 5.29 -8.02
CA HIS A 159 -10.64 5.86 -8.88
C HIS A 159 -10.16 6.31 -10.28
N GLY A 160 -9.20 5.58 -10.86
CA GLY A 160 -8.65 5.96 -12.17
C GLY A 160 -8.03 4.82 -12.98
N GLY A 161 -7.88 3.62 -12.38
CA GLY A 161 -7.33 2.45 -13.08
C GLY A 161 -5.80 2.39 -13.09
N LEU A 162 -5.25 1.86 -14.15
CA LEU A 162 -3.82 1.60 -14.31
C LEU A 162 -3.27 2.30 -15.54
N THR A 163 -2.14 2.96 -15.39
CA THR A 163 -1.40 3.57 -16.49
C THR A 163 0.03 3.09 -16.47
N CYS A 164 0.63 2.94 -17.64
CA CYS A 164 1.98 2.44 -17.82
C CYS A 164 2.80 3.38 -18.68
N SER A 165 4.02 3.64 -18.26
CA SER A 165 5.07 4.28 -19.05
C SER A 165 6.18 3.27 -19.32
N ARG A 166 6.77 3.32 -20.53
CA ARG A 166 7.93 2.50 -20.92
C ARG A 166 9.19 3.33 -21.18
N ASP A 167 9.15 4.59 -20.75
CA ASP A 167 10.19 5.59 -21.00
C ASP A 167 10.39 6.52 -19.80
N ARG A 168 10.22 5.97 -18.56
CA ARG A 168 10.40 6.67 -17.28
C ARG A 168 9.45 7.85 -17.09
N GLY A 169 8.22 7.75 -17.61
CA GLY A 169 7.17 8.74 -17.42
C GLY A 169 7.12 9.83 -18.50
N LYS A 170 7.84 9.68 -19.63
CA LYS A 170 7.75 10.64 -20.74
C LYS A 170 6.47 10.48 -21.53
N THR A 171 5.98 9.24 -21.69
CA THR A 171 4.69 8.93 -22.31
C THR A 171 3.96 7.88 -21.51
N TRP A 172 2.61 7.86 -21.63
CA TRP A 172 1.74 6.96 -20.85
C TRP A 172 0.69 6.30 -21.73
N GLU A 173 0.34 5.07 -21.39
CA GLU A 173 -0.77 4.31 -21.95
C GLU A 173 -1.70 3.80 -20.84
N ASP A 174 -3.02 3.74 -21.12
CA ASP A 174 -3.97 3.06 -20.25
C ASP A 174 -3.78 1.55 -20.35
N THR A 175 -3.70 0.90 -19.21
CA THR A 175 -3.50 -0.55 -19.08
C THR A 175 -4.57 -1.20 -18.19
N SER A 176 -5.78 -0.65 -18.16
CA SER A 176 -6.89 -1.13 -17.32
C SER A 176 -7.77 -2.20 -17.98
N SER A 177 -7.41 -2.68 -19.18
CA SER A 177 -8.26 -3.61 -19.95
C SER A 177 -8.55 -4.91 -19.17
N GLY A 178 -9.84 -5.25 -19.02
CA GLY A 178 -10.31 -6.39 -18.23
C GLY A 178 -10.69 -6.06 -16.79
N ILE A 179 -10.48 -4.82 -16.34
CA ILE A 179 -10.89 -4.33 -15.03
C ILE A 179 -12.14 -3.46 -15.19
N ALA A 180 -13.24 -3.88 -14.59
CA ALA A 180 -14.51 -3.17 -14.72
C ALA A 180 -14.70 -2.03 -13.72
N TYR A 181 -14.02 -2.08 -12.57
CA TYR A 181 -14.11 -1.07 -11.51
C TYR A 181 -12.71 -0.54 -11.19
N LEU A 182 -12.47 0.72 -11.52
CA LEU A 182 -11.14 1.31 -11.62
C LEU A 182 -10.61 1.90 -10.30
N ASP A 183 -10.92 1.29 -9.18
CA ASP A 183 -10.44 1.66 -7.85
C ASP A 183 -9.30 0.71 -7.46
N MET A 184 -8.07 1.15 -7.77
CA MET A 184 -6.88 0.31 -7.71
C MET A 184 -5.99 0.69 -6.54
N HIS A 185 -5.31 -0.31 -5.94
CA HIS A 185 -4.52 -0.09 -4.72
C HIS A 185 -3.03 -0.34 -4.91
N VAL A 186 -2.58 -1.58 -5.04
CA VAL A 186 -1.16 -1.94 -5.11
C VAL A 186 -0.89 -2.86 -6.29
N LEU A 187 0.09 -2.51 -7.12
CA LEU A 187 0.56 -3.30 -8.25
C LEU A 187 1.98 -3.83 -7.98
N GLY A 188 2.25 -5.04 -8.44
CA GLY A 188 3.58 -5.63 -8.41
C GLY A 188 3.76 -6.70 -9.48
N ASN A 189 5.01 -7.04 -9.79
CA ASN A 189 5.34 -8.09 -10.75
C ASN A 189 5.56 -9.44 -10.06
N TYR A 190 5.35 -10.50 -10.81
CA TYR A 190 5.73 -11.85 -10.41
C TYR A 190 7.25 -12.03 -10.48
N PRO A 191 7.93 -12.43 -9.39
CA PRO A 191 9.41 -12.45 -9.36
C PRO A 191 10.09 -13.38 -10.38
N LYS A 192 9.33 -14.34 -10.94
CA LYS A 192 9.84 -15.33 -11.90
C LYS A 192 9.40 -15.03 -13.36
N SER A 193 8.76 -13.90 -13.62
CA SER A 193 8.31 -13.53 -14.97
C SER A 193 8.26 -12.01 -15.13
N LYS A 194 8.84 -11.52 -16.23
CA LYS A 194 8.77 -10.09 -16.59
C LYS A 194 7.42 -9.66 -17.16
N GLU A 195 6.56 -10.60 -17.53
CA GLU A 195 5.27 -10.33 -18.17
C GLU A 195 4.09 -10.46 -17.21
N ARG A 196 4.29 -11.13 -16.05
CA ARG A 196 3.21 -11.39 -15.10
C ARG A 196 3.19 -10.35 -13.99
N TYR A 197 2.00 -9.76 -13.82
CA TYR A 197 1.72 -8.75 -12.81
C TYR A 197 0.45 -9.10 -12.04
N TYR A 198 0.36 -8.57 -10.82
CA TYR A 198 -0.83 -8.64 -9.99
C TYR A 198 -1.19 -7.26 -9.49
N VAL A 199 -2.49 -7.04 -9.28
CA VAL A 199 -2.98 -5.78 -8.71
C VAL A 199 -4.16 -6.03 -7.80
N SER A 200 -4.12 -5.39 -6.63
CA SER A 200 -5.24 -5.34 -5.69
C SER A 200 -6.18 -4.18 -6.01
N SER A 201 -7.45 -4.34 -5.68
CA SER A 201 -8.47 -3.32 -5.94
C SER A 201 -9.64 -3.39 -4.96
N ALA A 202 -10.48 -2.36 -4.99
CA ALA A 202 -11.71 -2.33 -4.20
C ALA A 202 -12.72 -3.43 -4.59
N ARG A 203 -12.58 -4.03 -5.78
CA ARG A 203 -13.47 -5.10 -6.26
C ARG A 203 -12.70 -6.22 -6.92
N GLY A 204 -11.80 -6.80 -6.17
CA GLY A 204 -11.13 -8.01 -6.56
C GLY A 204 -9.61 -7.95 -6.59
N PHE A 205 -9.03 -9.08 -6.92
CA PHE A 205 -7.60 -9.26 -7.12
C PHE A 205 -7.37 -9.78 -8.54
N PHE A 206 -6.45 -9.15 -9.26
CA PHE A 206 -6.29 -9.38 -10.69
C PHE A 206 -4.87 -9.80 -11.03
N ARG A 207 -4.75 -10.59 -12.10
CA ARG A 207 -3.48 -11.00 -12.71
C ARG A 207 -3.46 -10.65 -14.19
N SER A 208 -2.32 -10.18 -14.66
CA SER A 208 -1.96 -10.05 -16.07
C SER A 208 -0.78 -10.97 -16.38
N ASP A 209 -0.80 -11.63 -17.54
CA ASP A 209 0.31 -12.45 -18.06
C ASP A 209 0.94 -11.83 -19.33
N ASN A 210 0.69 -10.54 -19.60
CA ASN A 210 1.14 -9.81 -20.80
C ASN A 210 1.53 -8.35 -20.51
N THR A 211 2.25 -8.14 -19.43
CA THR A 211 2.79 -6.83 -19.00
C THR A 211 1.69 -5.77 -18.81
N GLY A 212 0.60 -6.17 -18.13
CA GLY A 212 -0.50 -5.29 -17.78
C GLY A 212 -1.50 -4.96 -18.90
N ARG A 213 -1.33 -5.53 -20.12
CA ARG A 213 -2.21 -5.20 -21.25
C ARG A 213 -3.62 -5.77 -21.13
N GLN A 214 -3.77 -6.89 -20.41
CA GLN A 214 -5.05 -7.53 -20.15
C GLN A 214 -5.04 -8.15 -18.76
N TRP A 215 -6.13 -7.97 -18.00
CA TRP A 215 -6.28 -8.47 -16.65
C TRP A 215 -7.42 -9.48 -16.54
N ARG A 216 -7.24 -10.49 -15.70
CA ARG A 216 -8.27 -11.43 -15.26
C ARG A 216 -8.32 -11.53 -13.74
N ARG A 217 -9.47 -11.84 -13.19
CA ARG A 217 -9.63 -12.08 -11.75
C ARG A 217 -8.97 -13.39 -11.32
N VAL A 218 -8.42 -13.39 -10.12
CA VAL A 218 -7.80 -14.55 -9.45
C VAL A 218 -8.26 -14.59 -8.00
N GLU A 219 -9.53 -14.96 -7.76
CA GLU A 219 -10.23 -14.81 -6.48
C GLU A 219 -10.79 -16.13 -5.93
N ASN A 220 -10.43 -17.29 -6.50
CA ASN A 220 -10.96 -18.56 -6.03
C ASN A 220 -10.56 -18.84 -4.58
N GLY A 221 -11.56 -19.00 -3.68
CA GLY A 221 -11.35 -19.13 -2.24
C GLY A 221 -11.28 -17.83 -1.44
N MET A 222 -11.33 -16.66 -2.10
CA MET A 222 -11.47 -15.38 -1.40
C MET A 222 -12.91 -15.19 -0.87
N PRO A 223 -13.09 -14.54 0.28
CA PRO A 223 -14.42 -14.28 0.81
C PRO A 223 -15.14 -13.22 -0.03
N TRP A 224 -16.44 -13.44 -0.24
CA TRP A 224 -17.32 -12.53 -0.95
C TRP A 224 -18.13 -11.67 0.03
N SER A 225 -18.33 -10.42 -0.31
CA SER A 225 -19.25 -9.56 0.42
C SER A 225 -20.71 -10.01 0.20
N TYR A 226 -21.55 -9.83 1.20
CA TYR A 226 -22.99 -10.06 1.08
C TYR A 226 -23.72 -8.98 0.26
N THR A 227 -23.09 -7.85 -0.01
CA THR A 227 -23.61 -6.74 -0.83
C THR A 227 -22.83 -6.52 -2.12
N GLU A 228 -21.63 -7.08 -2.23
CA GLU A 228 -20.76 -7.00 -3.40
C GLU A 228 -20.41 -8.42 -3.85
N VAL A 229 -20.23 -8.59 -5.13
CA VAL A 229 -19.89 -9.90 -5.72
C VAL A 229 -18.40 -10.18 -5.72
N HIS A 230 -17.59 -9.28 -5.17
CA HIS A 230 -16.12 -9.36 -5.16
C HIS A 230 -15.54 -9.00 -3.81
N SER A 231 -14.39 -9.59 -3.48
CA SER A 231 -13.60 -9.25 -2.30
C SER A 231 -12.98 -7.87 -2.45
N TYR A 232 -12.76 -7.19 -1.33
CA TYR A 232 -11.91 -6.01 -1.23
C TYR A 232 -10.47 -6.48 -0.93
N SER A 233 -9.54 -6.30 -1.86
CA SER A 233 -8.11 -6.52 -1.65
C SER A 233 -7.40 -5.18 -1.56
N HIS A 234 -6.57 -5.01 -0.54
CA HIS A 234 -5.92 -3.71 -0.31
C HIS A 234 -4.42 -3.78 -0.54
N ASP A 235 -3.71 -4.61 0.19
CA ASP A 235 -2.27 -4.78 0.08
C ASP A 235 -1.91 -6.24 -0.16
N TRP A 236 -0.73 -6.48 -0.71
CA TRP A 236 -0.28 -7.82 -0.99
C TRP A 236 1.23 -7.89 -1.21
N LEU A 237 1.81 -9.07 -1.05
CA LEU A 237 3.23 -9.29 -1.31
C LEU A 237 3.53 -10.76 -1.71
N PHE A 238 4.74 -10.96 -2.24
CA PHE A 238 5.32 -12.29 -2.40
C PHE A 238 6.26 -12.63 -1.24
N LEU A 239 6.19 -13.88 -0.81
CA LEU A 239 7.11 -14.47 0.16
C LEU A 239 7.96 -15.52 -0.55
N PRO A 240 9.30 -15.36 -0.54
CA PRO A 240 10.20 -16.30 -1.17
C PRO A 240 10.09 -17.70 -0.52
N GLY A 241 10.35 -18.71 -1.35
CA GLY A 241 10.29 -20.12 -0.94
C GLY A 241 9.95 -21.03 -2.12
N ASN A 242 9.76 -22.32 -1.84
CA ASN A 242 9.30 -23.30 -2.79
C ASN A 242 8.13 -24.09 -2.19
N PRO A 243 6.89 -23.84 -2.61
CA PRO A 243 6.48 -22.86 -3.62
C PRO A 243 6.69 -21.40 -3.19
N LEU A 244 6.72 -20.49 -4.17
CA LEU A 244 6.57 -19.06 -3.93
C LEU A 244 5.17 -18.82 -3.38
N ARG A 245 5.06 -18.08 -2.28
CA ARG A 245 3.76 -17.81 -1.65
C ARG A 245 3.34 -16.38 -1.88
N MET A 246 2.07 -16.17 -2.14
CA MET A 246 1.43 -14.86 -2.13
C MET A 246 0.66 -14.68 -0.82
N MET A 247 0.66 -13.45 -0.33
CA MET A 247 -0.17 -13.01 0.79
C MET A 247 -0.96 -11.78 0.39
N VAL A 248 -2.26 -11.78 0.65
CA VAL A 248 -3.18 -10.65 0.40
C VAL A 248 -3.84 -10.24 1.70
N ALA A 249 -3.86 -8.94 1.94
CA ALA A 249 -4.60 -8.28 3.01
C ALA A 249 -5.85 -7.60 2.45
N GLY A 250 -6.98 -7.73 3.13
CA GLY A 250 -8.22 -7.14 2.67
C GLY A 250 -9.40 -7.36 3.60
N ALA A 251 -10.59 -7.27 3.04
CA ALA A 251 -11.85 -7.45 3.75
C ALA A 251 -12.87 -8.16 2.87
N SER A 252 -13.99 -8.59 3.45
CA SER A 252 -15.09 -9.22 2.70
C SER A 252 -15.89 -8.23 1.83
N GLY A 253 -15.59 -6.95 1.89
CA GLY A 253 -16.17 -5.88 1.07
C GLY A 253 -15.45 -4.57 1.29
N SER A 254 -15.72 -3.58 0.43
CA SER A 254 -15.10 -2.27 0.51
C SER A 254 -15.50 -1.49 1.77
N PRO A 255 -14.71 -0.50 2.21
CA PRO A 255 -15.05 0.34 3.36
C PRO A 255 -16.45 0.96 3.29
N GLY A 256 -16.94 1.30 2.11
CA GLY A 256 -18.30 1.82 1.92
C GLY A 256 -19.41 0.84 2.32
N VAL A 257 -19.12 -0.47 2.37
CA VAL A 257 -20.09 -1.52 2.75
C VAL A 257 -20.18 -1.71 4.26
N TRP A 258 -19.04 -1.74 4.95
CA TRP A 258 -18.98 -2.05 6.39
C TRP A 258 -18.80 -0.82 7.26
N TRP A 259 -18.70 0.33 6.65
CA TRP A 259 -18.60 1.61 7.34
C TRP A 259 -19.94 2.05 7.94
N GLY A 260 -19.90 2.85 8.97
CA GLY A 260 -21.07 3.31 9.69
C GLY A 260 -21.24 2.59 11.04
N GLU A 261 -22.48 2.36 11.46
CA GLU A 261 -22.78 1.87 12.82
C GLU A 261 -22.16 0.52 13.18
N LYS A 262 -21.97 -0.37 12.18
CA LYS A 262 -21.48 -1.73 12.45
C LYS A 262 -19.97 -1.84 12.55
N ARG A 263 -19.23 -1.00 11.83
CA ARG A 263 -17.75 -1.01 11.75
C ARG A 263 -17.14 -2.41 11.76
N ASP A 264 -17.67 -3.30 10.93
CA ASP A 264 -17.29 -4.71 10.87
C ASP A 264 -16.69 -5.04 9.50
N PRO A 265 -15.40 -4.82 9.28
CA PRO A 265 -14.74 -5.06 8.01
C PRO A 265 -14.68 -6.54 7.65
N ARG A 266 -14.78 -7.45 8.63
CA ARG A 266 -14.45 -8.86 8.45
C ARG A 266 -13.13 -9.01 7.72
N GLY A 267 -12.11 -8.40 8.30
CA GLY A 267 -10.77 -8.37 7.74
C GLY A 267 -10.23 -9.77 7.52
N VAL A 268 -9.44 -9.94 6.48
CA VAL A 268 -8.83 -11.21 6.11
C VAL A 268 -7.38 -11.04 5.71
N VAL A 269 -6.58 -12.04 6.05
CA VAL A 269 -5.29 -12.31 5.42
C VAL A 269 -5.46 -13.61 4.65
N LEU A 270 -5.03 -13.65 3.42
CA LEU A 270 -5.18 -14.81 2.52
C LEU A 270 -3.83 -15.22 1.98
N LEU A 271 -3.65 -16.51 1.79
CA LEU A 271 -2.42 -17.13 1.31
C LEU A 271 -2.71 -17.93 0.04
N SER A 272 -1.82 -17.85 -0.93
CA SER A 272 -1.81 -18.69 -2.13
C SER A 272 -0.42 -19.26 -2.35
N ASP A 273 -0.34 -20.57 -2.61
CA ASP A 273 0.89 -21.31 -2.94
C ASP A 273 0.93 -21.75 -4.42
N ASP A 274 -0.02 -21.26 -5.25
CA ASP A 274 -0.23 -21.63 -6.64
C ASP A 274 -0.43 -20.43 -7.57
N ASP A 275 0.35 -19.38 -7.39
CA ASP A 275 0.36 -18.18 -8.21
C ASP A 275 -1.00 -17.42 -8.23
N GLY A 276 -1.73 -17.47 -7.10
CA GLY A 276 -3.00 -16.78 -6.93
C GLY A 276 -4.21 -17.52 -7.52
N GLU A 277 -4.07 -18.76 -7.98
CA GLU A 277 -5.20 -19.51 -8.54
C GLU A 277 -6.18 -19.94 -7.43
N ASN A 278 -5.68 -20.29 -6.24
CA ASN A 278 -6.51 -20.62 -5.08
C ASN A 278 -6.01 -19.92 -3.83
N TRP A 279 -6.95 -19.51 -2.97
CA TRP A 279 -6.69 -18.78 -1.75
C TRP A 279 -7.25 -19.49 -0.52
N ARG A 280 -6.51 -19.43 0.58
CA ARG A 280 -6.91 -19.95 1.89
C ARG A 280 -6.59 -18.98 3.00
N GLN A 281 -7.26 -19.09 4.13
CA GLN A 281 -6.90 -18.37 5.34
C GLN A 281 -5.72 -19.02 6.07
N PRO A 282 -4.98 -18.27 6.92
CA PRO A 282 -4.03 -18.81 7.89
C PRO A 282 -4.65 -19.87 8.79
N SER A 283 -3.81 -20.78 9.29
CA SER A 283 -4.26 -21.88 10.15
C SER A 283 -4.48 -21.47 11.60
N ALA A 284 -3.77 -20.43 12.09
CA ALA A 284 -3.82 -20.04 13.51
C ALA A 284 -3.45 -18.56 13.76
N GLY A 285 -3.79 -18.08 14.94
CA GLY A 285 -3.27 -16.85 15.52
C GLY A 285 -4.02 -15.57 15.18
N LEU A 286 -4.80 -15.56 14.10
CA LEU A 286 -5.74 -14.46 13.82
C LEU A 286 -7.12 -14.77 14.38
N PRO A 287 -7.88 -13.74 14.84
CA PRO A 287 -9.27 -13.94 15.26
C PRO A 287 -10.11 -14.53 14.11
N THR A 288 -10.98 -15.51 14.41
CA THR A 288 -11.89 -16.12 13.43
C THR A 288 -12.79 -15.08 12.75
N ARG A 289 -13.20 -14.06 13.47
CA ARG A 289 -13.85 -12.85 12.96
C ARG A 289 -12.96 -11.67 13.32
N MET A 290 -12.19 -11.20 12.38
CA MET A 290 -11.28 -10.09 12.56
C MET A 290 -12.05 -8.77 12.56
N PRO A 291 -12.05 -8.01 13.67
CA PRO A 291 -12.81 -6.76 13.78
C PRO A 291 -12.07 -5.60 13.08
N TRP A 292 -10.88 -5.85 12.62
CA TRP A 292 -10.03 -4.90 11.92
C TRP A 292 -9.76 -5.36 10.50
N MET A 293 -9.55 -4.41 9.61
CA MET A 293 -9.02 -4.69 8.28
C MET A 293 -7.49 -4.62 8.34
N PRO A 294 -6.75 -5.60 7.81
CA PRO A 294 -5.32 -5.45 7.55
C PRO A 294 -5.14 -4.48 6.36
N TRP A 295 -4.55 -3.31 6.66
CA TRP A 295 -4.31 -2.25 5.68
C TRP A 295 -2.95 -2.35 5.02
N VAL A 296 -1.98 -2.93 5.69
CA VAL A 296 -0.60 -3.01 5.20
C VAL A 296 0.04 -4.33 5.60
N LEU A 297 0.81 -4.87 4.66
CA LEU A 297 1.72 -6.00 4.85
C LEU A 297 3.15 -5.49 4.62
N THR A 298 4.02 -5.60 5.61
CA THR A 298 5.41 -5.19 5.48
C THR A 298 6.34 -6.34 5.89
N PRO A 299 7.25 -6.77 4.99
CA PRO A 299 8.17 -7.86 5.29
C PRO A 299 9.29 -7.41 6.25
N ASP A 300 9.82 -8.33 7.03
CA ASP A 300 11.12 -8.13 7.68
C ASP A 300 12.22 -8.18 6.61
N PRO A 301 13.01 -7.11 6.43
CA PRO A 301 14.03 -7.06 5.38
C PRO A 301 15.16 -8.09 5.57
N ARG A 302 15.25 -8.74 6.71
CA ARG A 302 16.31 -9.71 7.05
C ARG A 302 15.82 -11.15 7.07
N ASP A 303 14.51 -11.34 7.27
CA ASP A 303 13.91 -12.67 7.35
C ASP A 303 12.72 -12.78 6.40
N PRO A 304 12.89 -13.46 5.26
CA PRO A 304 11.85 -13.57 4.24
C PRO A 304 10.63 -14.39 4.68
N GLN A 305 10.66 -15.03 5.85
CA GLN A 305 9.52 -15.75 6.41
C GLN A 305 8.66 -14.86 7.32
N THR A 306 9.22 -13.74 7.77
CA THR A 306 8.57 -12.82 8.70
C THR A 306 7.87 -11.67 7.99
N VAL A 307 6.59 -11.47 8.31
CA VAL A 307 5.77 -10.35 7.84
C VAL A 307 5.04 -9.72 9.02
N PHE A 308 4.92 -8.40 8.96
CA PHE A 308 4.09 -7.62 9.88
C PHE A 308 2.83 -7.16 9.18
N ALA A 309 1.67 -7.29 9.84
CA ALA A 309 0.38 -6.83 9.34
C ALA A 309 -0.16 -5.72 10.25
N GLY A 310 -0.24 -4.52 9.73
CA GLY A 310 -0.87 -3.39 10.39
C GLY A 310 -2.37 -3.39 10.14
N MET A 311 -3.16 -3.32 11.21
CA MET A 311 -4.61 -3.47 11.17
C MET A 311 -5.32 -2.26 11.76
N GLY A 312 -6.52 -1.97 11.25
CA GLY A 312 -7.33 -0.89 11.77
C GLY A 312 -8.82 -1.04 11.45
N ASP A 313 -9.65 -0.36 12.22
CA ASP A 313 -11.11 -0.35 12.10
C ASP A 313 -11.64 0.60 11.01
N GLY A 314 -10.75 1.15 10.18
CA GLY A 314 -11.10 2.03 9.09
C GLY A 314 -11.58 3.42 9.49
N SER A 315 -11.28 3.87 10.70
CA SER A 315 -11.54 5.25 11.15
C SER A 315 -10.76 6.30 10.35
N ARG A 316 -10.39 5.95 9.11
CA ARG A 316 -9.66 6.75 8.14
C ARG A 316 -10.59 7.73 7.40
N GLY A 317 -10.38 9.00 7.57
CA GLY A 317 -10.52 10.10 6.63
C GLY A 317 -11.83 10.42 5.91
N PHE A 318 -12.70 9.51 5.60
CA PHE A 318 -13.91 9.76 4.77
C PHE A 318 -15.07 10.45 5.52
N GLY A 319 -14.77 11.55 6.19
CA GLY A 319 -15.73 12.28 6.99
C GLY A 319 -15.83 11.79 8.42
N PHE A 320 -14.84 11.03 8.88
CA PHE A 320 -14.69 10.66 10.29
C PHE A 320 -14.16 11.82 11.11
N ASN A 321 -14.51 11.75 12.39
CA ASN A 321 -13.99 12.69 13.38
C ASN A 321 -12.46 12.44 13.50
N PRO A 322 -11.59 13.40 13.08
CA PRO A 322 -10.15 13.23 13.20
C PRO A 322 -9.67 13.14 14.65
N LYS A 323 -10.58 13.32 15.62
CA LYS A 323 -10.30 13.12 17.05
C LYS A 323 -10.45 11.67 17.50
N GLU A 324 -11.04 10.80 16.68
CA GLU A 324 -11.13 9.37 16.98
C GLU A 324 -9.86 8.67 16.49
N LYS A 325 -9.07 8.15 17.44
CA LYS A 325 -7.83 7.40 17.13
C LYS A 325 -8.09 6.06 16.46
N GLY A 326 -9.35 5.59 16.47
CA GLY A 326 -9.72 4.26 16.03
C GLY A 326 -9.07 3.16 16.85
N HIS A 327 -9.33 1.92 16.45
CA HIS A 327 -8.75 0.74 17.06
C HIS A 327 -8.03 -0.09 16.02
N GLY A 328 -6.88 -0.63 16.41
CA GLY A 328 -6.05 -1.45 15.54
C GLY A 328 -5.12 -2.35 16.31
N ALA A 329 -4.30 -3.07 15.58
CA ALA A 329 -3.29 -3.96 16.11
C ALA A 329 -2.14 -4.12 15.12
N LEU A 330 -0.98 -4.53 15.60
CA LEU A 330 0.13 -4.99 14.77
C LEU A 330 0.39 -6.46 15.07
N TYR A 331 0.23 -7.30 14.06
CA TYR A 331 0.49 -8.73 14.12
C TYR A 331 1.79 -9.07 13.37
N MET A 332 2.37 -10.20 13.73
CA MET A 332 3.57 -10.74 13.09
C MET A 332 3.39 -12.23 12.81
N THR A 333 3.87 -12.66 11.66
CA THR A 333 4.10 -14.08 11.34
C THR A 333 5.59 -14.33 11.20
N ARG A 334 6.05 -15.59 11.46
CA ARG A 334 7.42 -16.04 11.26
C ARG A 334 7.49 -17.30 10.38
N ASP A 335 6.37 -17.70 9.85
CA ASP A 335 6.18 -18.94 9.09
C ASP A 335 5.45 -18.69 7.75
N ARG A 336 5.75 -17.53 7.14
CA ARG A 336 5.17 -17.13 5.86
C ARG A 336 3.65 -16.98 5.90
N GLY A 337 3.08 -16.65 7.07
CA GLY A 337 1.68 -16.36 7.25
C GLY A 337 0.81 -17.53 7.71
N ASP A 338 1.36 -18.70 7.96
CA ASP A 338 0.56 -19.85 8.43
C ASP A 338 0.04 -19.62 9.86
N SER A 339 0.84 -18.98 10.72
CA SER A 339 0.41 -18.57 12.05
C SER A 339 0.81 -17.12 12.38
N TRP A 340 0.06 -16.49 13.29
CA TRP A 340 0.23 -15.08 13.63
C TRP A 340 0.21 -14.86 15.14
N GLU A 341 1.01 -13.89 15.60
CA GLU A 341 1.01 -13.42 17.00
C GLU A 341 0.89 -11.89 17.04
N PRO A 342 0.15 -11.31 17.98
CA PRO A 342 0.11 -9.87 18.16
C PRO A 342 1.42 -9.38 18.78
N ILE A 343 1.98 -8.29 18.24
CA ILE A 343 3.12 -7.57 18.84
C ILE A 343 2.73 -6.21 19.41
N LEU A 344 1.60 -5.65 18.93
CA LEU A 344 0.84 -4.59 19.58
C LEU A 344 -0.62 -5.04 19.53
N ALA A 345 -1.14 -5.56 20.65
CA ALA A 345 -2.50 -6.10 20.71
C ALA A 345 -3.58 -5.01 20.68
N GLU A 346 -3.22 -3.80 21.11
CA GLU A 346 -4.07 -2.61 21.07
C GLU A 346 -3.25 -1.43 20.60
N SER A 347 -3.74 -0.73 19.58
CA SER A 347 -3.14 0.48 19.03
C SER A 347 -4.23 1.37 18.43
N PRO A 348 -3.95 2.63 18.11
CA PRO A 348 -4.75 3.35 17.14
C PRO A 348 -4.81 2.60 15.79
N SER A 349 -5.79 2.93 14.94
CA SER A 349 -5.91 2.33 13.61
C SER A 349 -4.63 2.55 12.79
N ILE A 350 -3.97 1.46 12.38
CA ILE A 350 -2.75 1.49 11.57
C ILE A 350 -3.16 1.57 10.09
N LEU A 351 -2.64 2.53 9.35
CA LEU A 351 -2.95 2.77 7.94
C LEU A 351 -1.87 2.26 7.01
N THR A 352 -0.62 2.52 7.35
CA THR A 352 0.55 2.03 6.62
C THR A 352 1.73 1.86 7.55
N ALA A 353 2.70 1.05 7.17
CA ALA A 353 3.92 0.84 7.94
C ALA A 353 5.10 0.53 7.01
N TRP A 354 6.29 0.88 7.47
CA TRP A 354 7.55 0.52 6.86
C TRP A 354 8.49 -0.05 7.91
N VAL A 355 9.20 -1.13 7.57
CA VAL A 355 10.18 -1.77 8.48
C VAL A 355 11.56 -1.71 7.84
N ALA A 356 12.51 -1.18 8.60
CA ALA A 356 13.91 -1.07 8.22
C ALA A 356 14.79 -1.89 9.15
N ALA A 357 15.83 -2.54 8.59
CA ALA A 357 16.91 -3.15 9.35
C ALA A 357 17.96 -2.08 9.71
N ASN A 358 18.42 -2.07 10.96
CA ASN A 358 19.49 -1.17 11.44
C ASN A 358 20.80 -1.93 11.63
#